data_4434cfb001e356a725b8e82f976645f6
#
_entry.id   4434cfb001e356a725b8e82f976645f6
#
_cell.length_a   1.000
_cell.length_b   1.000
_cell.length_c   1.000
_cell.angle_alpha   90.00
_cell.angle_beta   90.00
_cell.angle_gamma   90.00
#
_symmetry.space_group_name_H-M   'P 1'
#
loop_
_entity.id
_entity.type
_entity.pdbx_description
1 polymer ?
#
loop_
_entity_poly.entity_id
_entity_poly.type
_entity_poly.pdbx_seq_one_letter_code
_entity_poly.pdbx_strand_id
1 'polypeptide(L)'
;MSQPVERIRARLAGAEEGWLFAQIAGQVTDRRKERGLSQADLAELVGTTQSAIARLESGGRPPRIDTLLRIANALDADLHIELLDREPG
;
A
#
# COMPACT_ATOMS: atom_id res chain seq x y z
N MET A 1 33.64 -4.10 -6.12
CA MET A 1 32.62 -3.17 -6.64
C MET A 1 31.25 -3.82 -6.53
N SER A 2 30.34 -3.17 -5.84
CA SER A 2 29.02 -3.78 -5.65
C SER A 2 28.21 -3.73 -6.94
N GLN A 3 27.47 -4.79 -7.19
CA GLN A 3 26.59 -4.88 -8.34
C GLN A 3 25.35 -4.02 -8.10
N PRO A 4 24.80 -3.39 -9.15
CA PRO A 4 23.55 -2.63 -8.99
C PRO A 4 22.42 -3.48 -8.41
N VAL A 5 22.33 -4.75 -8.82
CA VAL A 5 21.30 -5.66 -8.32
C VAL A 5 21.48 -5.90 -6.82
N GLU A 6 22.71 -6.02 -6.34
CA GLU A 6 22.97 -6.23 -4.92
C GLU A 6 22.53 -5.03 -4.09
N ARG A 7 22.78 -3.82 -4.58
CA ARG A 7 22.36 -2.61 -3.88
C ARG A 7 20.85 -2.51 -3.78
N ILE A 8 20.16 -2.84 -4.86
CA ILE A 8 18.70 -2.83 -4.90
C ILE A 8 18.15 -3.89 -3.94
N ARG A 9 18.74 -5.08 -3.97
CA ARG A 9 18.31 -6.17 -3.10
C ARG A 9 18.50 -5.82 -1.63
N ALA A 10 19.65 -5.24 -1.27
CA ALA A 10 19.92 -4.83 0.10
C ALA A 10 18.91 -3.80 0.58
N ARG A 11 18.51 -2.88 -0.30
CA ARG A 11 17.54 -1.84 0.02
C ARG A 11 16.15 -2.43 0.23
N LEU A 12 15.73 -3.33 -0.65
CA LEU A 12 14.43 -3.97 -0.55
C LEU A 12 14.31 -4.84 0.71
N ALA A 13 15.44 -5.37 1.18
CA ALA A 13 15.46 -6.18 2.38
C ALA A 13 15.43 -5.35 3.66
N GLY A 14 15.54 -4.02 3.55
CA GLY A 14 15.64 -3.15 4.71
C GLY A 14 14.30 -2.59 5.16
N ALA A 15 14.38 -1.64 6.08
CA ALA A 15 13.20 -1.05 6.72
C ALA A 15 12.38 -0.16 5.78
N GLU A 16 12.95 0.26 4.65
CA GLU A 16 12.26 1.15 3.71
C GLU A 16 11.00 0.52 3.14
N GLU A 17 11.03 -0.78 2.92
CA GLU A 17 9.89 -1.51 2.40
C GLU A 17 8.73 -1.47 3.39
N GLY A 18 9.00 -1.73 4.66
CA GLY A 18 7.99 -1.67 5.70
C GLY A 18 7.41 -0.28 5.86
N TRP A 19 8.24 0.75 5.74
CA TRP A 19 7.79 2.13 5.81
C TRP A 19 6.80 2.45 4.69
N LEU A 20 7.10 2.02 3.46
CA LEU A 20 6.22 2.26 2.32
C LEU A 20 4.85 1.61 2.52
N PHE A 21 4.83 0.36 2.97
CA PHE A 21 3.57 -0.35 3.20
C PHE A 21 2.77 0.28 4.34
N ALA A 22 3.44 0.74 5.38
CA ALA A 22 2.77 1.43 6.47
C ALA A 22 2.14 2.74 5.99
N GLN A 23 2.81 3.45 5.11
CA GLN A 23 2.29 4.69 4.54
C GLN A 23 1.04 4.44 3.71
N ILE A 24 1.07 3.43 2.86
CA ILE A 24 -0.10 3.05 2.04
C ILE A 24 -1.25 2.63 2.96
N ALA A 25 -0.97 1.81 3.96
CA ALA A 25 -1.99 1.37 4.93
C ALA A 25 -2.65 2.55 5.63
N GLY A 26 -1.86 3.53 6.04
CA GLY A 26 -2.37 4.73 6.68
C GLY A 26 -3.26 5.55 5.76
N GLN A 27 -2.88 5.67 4.49
CA GLN A 27 -3.68 6.39 3.50
C GLN A 27 -5.03 5.72 3.27
N VAL A 28 -5.05 4.39 3.17
CA VAL A 28 -6.30 3.63 3.02
C VAL A 28 -7.20 3.86 4.24
N THR A 29 -6.64 3.73 5.44
CA THR A 29 -7.38 3.92 6.68
C THR A 29 -7.97 5.32 6.77
N ASP A 30 -7.18 6.34 6.47
CA ASP A 30 -7.63 7.73 6.55
C ASP A 30 -8.75 8.01 5.56
N ARG A 31 -8.61 7.58 4.32
CA ARG A 31 -9.62 7.78 3.29
C ARG A 31 -10.92 7.05 3.62
N ARG A 32 -10.79 5.83 4.15
CA ARG A 32 -11.95 5.05 4.57
C ARG A 32 -12.73 5.78 5.64
N LYS A 33 -12.05 6.27 6.66
CA LYS A 33 -12.68 6.98 7.78
C LYS A 33 -13.29 8.30 7.34
N GLU A 34 -12.61 9.03 6.47
CA GLU A 34 -13.13 10.28 5.92
C GLU A 34 -14.47 10.07 5.20
N ARG A 35 -14.67 8.90 4.62
CA ARG A 35 -15.89 8.58 3.91
C ARG A 35 -16.94 7.88 4.77
N GLY A 36 -16.66 7.74 6.06
CA GLY A 36 -17.60 7.14 7.01
C GLY A 36 -17.77 5.65 6.84
N LEU A 37 -16.79 4.97 6.24
CA LEU A 37 -16.86 3.54 5.98
C LEU A 37 -16.18 2.73 7.08
N SER A 38 -16.81 1.63 7.49
CA SER A 38 -16.15 0.65 8.34
C SER A 38 -15.22 -0.23 7.49
N GLN A 39 -14.38 -1.03 8.14
CA GLN A 39 -13.59 -2.02 7.43
C GLN A 39 -14.48 -3.02 6.71
N ALA A 40 -15.59 -3.41 7.31
CA ALA A 40 -16.55 -4.32 6.70
C ALA A 40 -17.20 -3.69 5.45
N ASP A 41 -17.54 -2.40 5.53
CA ASP A 41 -18.10 -1.68 4.39
C ASP A 41 -17.10 -1.65 3.22
N LEU A 42 -15.86 -1.32 3.50
CA LEU A 42 -14.84 -1.29 2.46
C LEU A 42 -14.62 -2.68 1.86
N ALA A 43 -14.58 -3.70 2.70
CA ALA A 43 -14.42 -5.08 2.25
C ALA A 43 -15.53 -5.48 1.27
N GLU A 44 -16.76 -5.11 1.58
CA GLU A 44 -17.90 -5.40 0.70
C GLU A 44 -17.76 -4.69 -0.64
N LEU A 45 -17.38 -3.42 -0.62
CA LEU A 45 -17.21 -2.65 -1.86
C LEU A 45 -16.07 -3.19 -2.73
N VAL A 46 -15.02 -3.69 -2.12
CA VAL A 46 -13.85 -4.22 -2.82
C VAL A 46 -14.07 -5.66 -3.27
N GLY A 47 -14.99 -6.37 -2.64
CA GLY A 47 -15.22 -7.79 -2.93
C GLY A 47 -14.24 -8.69 -2.18
N THR A 48 -13.91 -8.33 -0.95
CA THR A 48 -12.99 -9.11 -0.12
C THR A 48 -13.57 -9.25 1.29
N THR A 49 -12.77 -9.68 2.25
CA THR A 49 -13.20 -9.88 3.63
C THR A 49 -12.72 -8.75 4.54
N GLN A 50 -13.43 -8.54 5.64
CA GLN A 50 -13.01 -7.57 6.64
C GLN A 50 -11.62 -7.91 7.16
N SER A 51 -11.33 -9.19 7.37
CA SER A 51 -10.00 -9.63 7.82
C SER A 51 -8.90 -9.21 6.86
N ALA A 52 -9.16 -9.28 5.55
CA ALA A 52 -8.20 -8.86 4.53
C ALA A 52 -7.96 -7.36 4.59
N ILE A 53 -9.01 -6.56 4.76
CA ILE A 53 -8.86 -5.10 4.91
C ILE A 53 -8.11 -4.77 6.20
N ALA A 54 -8.46 -5.40 7.31
CA ALA A 54 -7.79 -5.17 8.58
C ALA A 54 -6.29 -5.49 8.49
N ARG A 55 -5.95 -6.58 7.81
CA ARG A 55 -4.57 -6.99 7.63
C ARG A 55 -3.80 -6.00 6.74
N LEU A 56 -4.44 -5.50 5.70
CA LEU A 56 -3.86 -4.48 4.84
C LEU A 56 -3.62 -3.19 5.61
N GLU A 57 -4.59 -2.75 6.39
CA GLU A 57 -4.48 -1.51 7.17
C GLU A 57 -3.46 -1.61 8.30
N SER A 58 -3.10 -2.83 8.72
CA SER A 58 -2.05 -3.00 9.71
C SER A 58 -0.65 -2.79 9.13
N GLY A 59 -0.52 -2.78 7.80
CA GLY A 59 0.76 -2.56 7.13
C GLY A 59 1.73 -3.73 7.23
N GLY A 60 1.27 -4.90 7.68
CA GLY A 60 2.13 -6.05 7.91
C GLY A 60 2.49 -6.84 6.66
N ARG A 61 1.80 -6.61 5.55
CA ARG A 61 2.00 -7.34 4.31
C ARG A 61 1.90 -6.39 3.12
N PRO A 62 2.74 -6.57 2.10
CA PRO A 62 2.60 -5.77 0.89
C PRO A 62 1.29 -6.12 0.17
N PRO A 63 0.45 -5.13 -0.09
CA PRO A 63 -0.77 -5.37 -0.85
C PRO A 63 -0.46 -5.57 -2.33
N ARG A 64 -1.31 -6.33 -3.00
CA ARG A 64 -1.20 -6.47 -4.45
C ARG A 64 -1.69 -5.20 -5.12
N ILE A 65 -1.12 -4.90 -6.28
CA ILE A 65 -1.50 -3.70 -7.04
C ILE A 65 -2.96 -3.76 -7.47
N ASP A 66 -3.45 -4.92 -7.90
CA ASP A 66 -4.84 -5.06 -8.29
C ASP A 66 -5.80 -4.83 -7.11
N THR A 67 -5.40 -5.24 -5.91
CA THR A 67 -6.18 -4.97 -4.70
C THR A 67 -6.20 -3.47 -4.41
N LEU A 68 -5.06 -2.79 -4.52
CA LEU A 68 -4.99 -1.35 -4.32
C LEU A 68 -5.85 -0.58 -5.32
N LEU A 69 -5.90 -1.03 -6.58
CA LEU A 69 -6.75 -0.41 -7.59
C LEU A 69 -8.23 -0.52 -7.23
N ARG A 70 -8.66 -1.69 -6.74
CA ARG A 70 -10.05 -1.86 -6.31
C ARG A 70 -10.37 -1.00 -5.10
N ILE A 71 -9.44 -0.92 -4.16
CA ILE A 71 -9.61 -0.08 -2.97
C ILE A 71 -9.70 1.39 -3.37
N ALA A 72 -8.83 1.84 -4.26
CA ALA A 72 -8.85 3.23 -4.73
C ALA A 72 -10.21 3.55 -5.37
N ASN A 73 -10.71 2.67 -6.23
CA ASN A 73 -12.02 2.84 -6.85
C ASN A 73 -13.13 2.91 -5.80
N ALA A 74 -13.10 2.03 -4.81
CA ALA A 74 -14.11 2.01 -3.75
C ALA A 74 -14.07 3.29 -2.90
N LEU A 75 -12.92 3.90 -2.78
CA LEU A 75 -12.72 5.13 -2.01
C LEU A 75 -12.83 6.39 -2.86
N ASP A 76 -13.20 6.25 -4.12
CA ASP A 76 -13.27 7.38 -5.06
C ASP A 76 -11.94 8.15 -5.08
N ALA A 77 -10.85 7.41 -5.14
CA ALA A 77 -9.49 7.94 -5.16
C ALA A 77 -8.72 7.37 -6.34
N ASP A 78 -7.71 8.09 -6.76
CA ASP A 78 -6.82 7.62 -7.81
C ASP A 78 -5.56 7.01 -7.18
N LEU A 79 -5.18 5.84 -7.67
CA LEU A 79 -3.90 5.24 -7.29
C LEU A 79 -2.81 5.80 -8.19
N HIS A 80 -1.83 6.45 -7.57
CA HIS A 80 -0.71 7.03 -8.31
C HIS A 80 0.57 6.31 -7.90
N ILE A 81 1.24 5.72 -8.89
CA ILE A 81 2.51 5.04 -8.69
C ILE A 81 3.47 5.55 -9.75
N GLU A 82 4.63 6.04 -9.31
CA GLU A 82 5.65 6.46 -10.27
C GLU A 82 7.03 6.11 -9.76
N LEU A 83 7.93 5.91 -10.69
CA LEU A 83 9.34 5.70 -10.41
C LEU A 83 10.07 7.01 -10.60
N LEU A 84 10.74 7.46 -9.54
CA LEU A 84 11.52 8.68 -9.60
C LEU A 84 12.99 8.32 -9.60
N ASP A 85 13.72 8.90 -10.52
CA ASP A 85 15.17 8.71 -10.55
C ASP A 85 15.77 9.30 -9.29
N ARG A 86 16.77 8.61 -8.76
CA ARG A 86 17.51 9.14 -7.63
C ARG A 86 18.50 10.15 -8.10
N GLU A 87 18.68 11.17 -7.27
CA GLU A 87 19.76 12.08 -7.52
C GLU A 87 21.09 11.37 -7.33
N PRO A 88 22.06 11.58 -8.24
CA PRO A 88 23.40 11.07 -8.04
C PRO A 88 24.02 11.71 -6.82
N GLY A 89 24.56 10.88 -5.94
CA GLY A 89 25.04 11.45 -4.70
C GLY A 89 26.13 10.71 -4.08
#